data_94acb0e868aef2d0b3adee1baa8f7749
#
_entry.id   94acb0e868aef2d0b3adee1baa8f7749
#
_cell.length_a   1.000
_cell.length_b   1.000
_cell.length_c   1.000
_cell.angle_alpha   90.00
_cell.angle_beta   90.00
_cell.angle_gamma   90.00
#
_symmetry.space_group_name_H-M   'P 1'
#
loop_
_entity.id
_entity.type
_entity.pdbx_description
1 polymer ?
#
loop_
_entity_poly.entity_id
_entity_poly.type
_entity_poly.pdbx_seq_one_letter_code
_entity_poly.pdbx_strand_id
1 'polypeptide(L)'
;MEPRAMKKKSNILERFHIDEDDLKILKIFQDNPAATHVEIASKIYKSQPAVGARVLKLERKHLLSSQKGVNFKKMKERILLLMVDLQTRDPTPIINESFYCPFIINAFKRSGKKNLVILLAATKMEKMEMIIDRHFRSNPAVESVETSFVVNIAKDLIFPVEWEFLQLEEIPCGDVCCQEVKKRKV
;
A
#
# COMPACT_ATOMS: atom_id res chain seq x y z
N MET A 1 47.45 -4.94 0.04
CA MET A 1 46.01 -4.69 0.15
C MET A 1 45.45 -4.66 -1.28
N GLU A 2 44.90 -5.77 -1.72
CA GLU A 2 44.26 -5.87 -3.05
C GLU A 2 42.98 -5.06 -3.11
N PRO A 3 42.65 -4.34 -4.20
CA PRO A 3 41.44 -3.59 -4.34
C PRO A 3 40.27 -4.58 -4.44
N ARG A 4 39.34 -4.48 -3.49
CA ARG A 4 38.08 -5.20 -3.47
C ARG A 4 37.38 -5.04 -4.82
N ALA A 5 37.29 -6.12 -5.60
CA ALA A 5 36.60 -6.15 -6.87
C ALA A 5 35.20 -5.56 -6.73
N MET A 6 34.94 -4.46 -7.41
CA MET A 6 33.61 -3.88 -7.53
C MET A 6 32.66 -4.94 -8.09
N LYS A 7 31.76 -5.45 -7.27
CA LYS A 7 30.66 -6.32 -7.72
C LYS A 7 29.98 -5.65 -8.92
N LYS A 8 29.97 -6.38 -10.06
CA LYS A 8 29.26 -5.97 -11.28
C LYS A 8 27.88 -5.46 -10.88
N LYS A 9 27.63 -4.13 -10.99
CA LYS A 9 26.30 -3.56 -10.78
C LYS A 9 25.38 -4.29 -11.74
N SER A 10 24.40 -5.04 -11.25
CA SER A 10 23.36 -5.59 -12.12
C SER A 10 22.79 -4.40 -12.89
N ASN A 11 22.81 -4.49 -14.23
CA ASN A 11 22.34 -3.38 -15.05
C ASN A 11 20.82 -3.26 -14.86
N ILE A 12 20.40 -2.40 -13.92
CA ILE A 12 18.99 -2.18 -13.57
C ILE A 12 18.18 -1.74 -14.79
N LEU A 13 18.85 -1.03 -15.72
CA LEU A 13 18.23 -0.56 -16.95
C LEU A 13 17.81 -1.74 -17.84
N GLU A 14 18.69 -2.73 -18.02
CA GLU A 14 18.38 -3.95 -18.76
C GLU A 14 17.27 -4.75 -18.09
N ARG A 15 17.36 -4.93 -16.75
CA ARG A 15 16.38 -5.72 -16.00
C ARG A 15 14.94 -5.18 -16.11
N PHE A 16 14.79 -3.86 -16.16
CA PHE A 16 13.47 -3.21 -16.26
C PHE A 16 13.15 -2.73 -17.67
N HIS A 17 14.05 -2.97 -18.65
CA HIS A 17 13.90 -2.49 -20.03
C HIS A 17 13.62 -1.00 -20.10
N ILE A 18 14.42 -0.21 -19.39
CA ILE A 18 14.39 1.26 -19.36
C ILE A 18 15.76 1.81 -19.74
N ASP A 19 15.81 3.07 -20.12
CA ASP A 19 17.05 3.79 -20.41
C ASP A 19 17.40 4.79 -19.28
N GLU A 20 18.52 5.50 -19.44
CA GLU A 20 18.97 6.49 -18.45
C GLU A 20 18.00 7.68 -18.30
N ASP A 21 17.35 8.10 -19.38
CA ASP A 21 16.35 9.19 -19.30
C ASP A 21 15.11 8.75 -18.55
N ASP A 22 14.64 7.50 -18.76
CA ASP A 22 13.56 6.89 -17.99
C ASP A 22 13.93 6.84 -16.49
N LEU A 23 15.18 6.48 -16.14
CA LEU A 23 15.65 6.46 -14.76
C LEU A 23 15.71 7.87 -14.14
N LYS A 24 16.12 8.90 -14.91
CA LYS A 24 16.08 10.30 -14.45
C LYS A 24 14.67 10.76 -14.16
N ILE A 25 13.71 10.43 -15.03
CA ILE A 25 12.28 10.73 -14.82
C ILE A 25 11.77 10.09 -13.53
N LEU A 26 12.05 8.79 -13.31
CA LEU A 26 11.66 8.10 -12.07
C LEU A 26 12.25 8.77 -10.83
N LYS A 27 13.52 9.16 -10.84
CA LYS A 27 14.16 9.88 -9.73
C LYS A 27 13.50 11.22 -9.44
N ILE A 28 13.18 12.00 -10.50
CA ILE A 28 12.52 13.30 -10.32
C ILE A 28 11.15 13.12 -9.67
N PHE A 29 10.36 12.12 -10.08
CA PHE A 29 9.07 11.82 -9.44
C PHE A 29 9.19 11.29 -8.02
N GLN A 30 10.27 10.56 -7.69
CA GLN A 30 10.55 10.13 -6.31
C GLN A 30 10.83 11.33 -5.38
N ASP A 31 11.54 12.34 -5.90
CA ASP A 31 11.86 13.55 -5.14
C ASP A 31 10.69 14.54 -5.10
N ASN A 32 9.96 14.69 -6.21
CA ASN A 32 8.78 15.54 -6.34
C ASN A 32 7.67 14.81 -7.12
N PRO A 33 6.74 14.13 -6.44
CA PRO A 33 5.62 13.44 -7.08
C PRO A 33 4.66 14.36 -7.86
N ALA A 34 4.70 15.68 -7.62
CA ALA A 34 3.89 16.68 -8.31
C ALA A 34 4.61 17.33 -9.50
N ALA A 35 5.81 16.87 -9.85
CA ALA A 35 6.58 17.45 -10.95
C ALA A 35 5.79 17.42 -12.28
N THR A 36 5.76 18.53 -12.98
CA THR A 36 5.11 18.63 -14.30
C THR A 36 6.02 18.10 -15.40
N HIS A 37 5.43 17.69 -16.52
CA HIS A 37 6.21 17.28 -17.71
C HIS A 37 7.13 18.40 -18.22
N VAL A 38 6.76 19.67 -18.04
CA VAL A 38 7.59 20.82 -18.41
C VAL A 38 8.84 20.91 -17.53
N GLU A 39 8.68 20.80 -16.22
CA GLU A 39 9.79 20.79 -15.26
C GLU A 39 10.75 19.63 -15.50
N ILE A 40 10.19 18.43 -15.76
CA ILE A 40 11.00 17.26 -16.07
C ILE A 40 11.77 17.46 -17.37
N ALA A 41 11.10 17.94 -18.42
CA ALA A 41 11.69 18.20 -19.72
C ALA A 41 12.89 19.15 -19.62
N SER A 42 12.74 20.23 -18.87
CA SER A 42 13.83 21.17 -18.60
C SER A 42 15.02 20.50 -17.89
N LYS A 43 14.76 19.67 -16.86
CA LYS A 43 15.81 19.00 -16.07
C LYS A 43 16.60 17.93 -16.85
N ILE A 44 15.97 17.25 -17.82
CA ILE A 44 16.62 16.17 -18.58
C ILE A 44 16.98 16.59 -20.01
N TYR A 45 16.77 17.86 -20.37
CA TYR A 45 17.06 18.44 -21.70
C TYR A 45 16.33 17.71 -22.83
N LYS A 46 15.01 17.49 -22.66
CA LYS A 46 14.13 16.88 -23.66
C LYS A 46 12.90 17.77 -23.92
N SER A 47 12.16 17.46 -24.96
CA SER A 47 10.87 18.12 -25.20
C SER A 47 9.77 17.58 -24.28
N GLN A 48 8.81 18.43 -23.94
CA GLN A 48 7.64 18.01 -23.12
C GLN A 48 6.89 16.81 -23.72
N PRO A 49 6.61 16.73 -25.04
CA PRO A 49 5.98 15.56 -25.63
C PRO A 49 6.80 14.27 -25.46
N ALA A 50 8.13 14.36 -25.58
CA ALA A 50 9.02 13.22 -25.38
C ALA A 50 8.97 12.70 -23.92
N VAL A 51 8.93 13.61 -22.95
CA VAL A 51 8.73 13.26 -21.53
C VAL A 51 7.37 12.61 -21.32
N GLY A 52 6.30 13.17 -21.86
CA GLY A 52 4.95 12.61 -21.76
C GLY A 52 4.88 11.18 -22.31
N ALA A 53 5.46 10.90 -23.46
CA ALA A 53 5.52 9.57 -24.04
C ALA A 53 6.29 8.57 -23.14
N ARG A 54 7.39 9.02 -22.52
CA ARG A 54 8.18 8.19 -21.59
C ARG A 54 7.42 7.91 -20.28
N VAL A 55 6.75 8.92 -19.73
CA VAL A 55 5.89 8.75 -18.54
C VAL A 55 4.81 7.70 -18.80
N LEU A 56 4.07 7.81 -19.90
CA LEU A 56 3.08 6.79 -20.30
C LEU A 56 3.68 5.40 -20.47
N LYS A 57 4.89 5.29 -21.02
CA LYS A 57 5.63 4.02 -21.12
C LYS A 57 5.92 3.44 -19.72
N LEU A 58 6.38 4.26 -18.78
CA LEU A 58 6.71 3.84 -17.41
C LEU A 58 5.46 3.43 -16.63
N GLU A 59 4.35 4.15 -16.80
CA GLU A 59 3.05 3.81 -16.22
C GLU A 59 2.51 2.47 -16.76
N ARG A 60 2.54 2.27 -18.07
CA ARG A 60 2.15 0.98 -18.70
C ARG A 60 2.99 -0.20 -18.24
N LYS A 61 4.25 0.04 -17.89
CA LYS A 61 5.14 -0.96 -17.32
C LYS A 61 4.99 -1.14 -15.80
N HIS A 62 4.08 -0.40 -15.16
CA HIS A 62 3.90 -0.37 -13.71
C HIS A 62 5.18 0.00 -12.92
N LEU A 63 6.11 0.71 -13.55
CA LEU A 63 7.33 1.23 -12.93
C LEU A 63 7.09 2.61 -12.30
N LEU A 64 6.07 3.30 -12.75
CA LEU A 64 5.58 4.56 -12.21
C LEU A 64 4.10 4.42 -11.91
N SER A 65 3.70 4.76 -10.70
CA SER A 65 2.31 4.92 -10.31
C SER A 65 2.19 6.01 -9.27
N SER A 66 1.11 6.76 -9.30
CA SER A 66 0.79 7.76 -8.29
C SER A 66 -0.48 7.37 -7.54
N GLN A 67 -0.44 7.46 -6.22
CA GLN A 67 -1.58 7.20 -5.36
C GLN A 67 -1.80 8.38 -4.44
N LYS A 68 -3.03 8.89 -4.41
CA LYS A 68 -3.45 9.90 -3.44
C LYS A 68 -4.09 9.20 -2.25
N GLY A 69 -3.83 9.71 -1.05
CA GLY A 69 -4.36 9.10 0.17
C GLY A 69 -4.00 9.89 1.41
N VAL A 70 -4.25 9.31 2.56
CA VAL A 70 -3.88 9.85 3.87
C VAL A 70 -2.44 9.50 4.19
N ASN A 71 -1.69 10.48 4.66
CA ASN A 71 -0.36 10.24 5.21
C ASN A 71 -0.47 9.81 6.67
N PHE A 72 -0.40 8.52 6.92
CA PHE A 72 -0.56 7.94 8.27
C PHE A 72 0.48 8.44 9.25
N LYS A 73 1.71 8.75 8.81
CA LYS A 73 2.74 9.35 9.66
C LYS A 73 2.29 10.69 10.24
N LYS A 74 1.56 11.50 9.46
CA LYS A 74 1.06 12.82 9.87
C LYS A 74 -0.25 12.75 10.65
N MET A 75 -0.99 11.65 10.53
CA MET A 75 -2.32 11.45 11.11
C MET A 75 -2.34 10.46 12.28
N LYS A 76 -1.19 10.04 12.79
CA LYS A 76 -1.04 9.00 13.83
C LYS A 76 -1.81 9.25 15.13
N GLU A 77 -2.14 10.51 15.44
CA GLU A 77 -2.92 10.86 16.63
C GLU A 77 -4.45 10.78 16.40
N ARG A 78 -4.89 10.63 15.15
CA ARG A 78 -6.30 10.63 14.76
C ARG A 78 -6.76 9.33 14.17
N ILE A 79 -5.86 8.59 13.54
CA ILE A 79 -6.13 7.31 12.92
C ILE A 79 -5.14 6.30 13.48
N LEU A 80 -5.68 5.29 14.13
CA LEU A 80 -4.90 4.16 14.64
C LEU A 80 -4.56 3.23 13.49
N LEU A 81 -3.33 2.72 13.50
CA LEU A 81 -2.87 1.73 12.55
C LEU A 81 -2.46 0.47 13.29
N LEU A 82 -3.02 -0.67 12.88
CA LEU A 82 -2.81 -1.95 13.53
C LEU A 82 -2.34 -2.99 12.50
N MET A 83 -1.32 -3.74 12.86
CA MET A 83 -0.92 -4.94 12.13
C MET A 83 -1.53 -6.17 12.80
N VAL A 84 -2.19 -7.01 12.02
CA VAL A 84 -2.75 -8.29 12.46
C VAL A 84 -1.99 -9.40 11.75
N ASP A 85 -1.22 -10.15 12.51
CA ASP A 85 -0.45 -11.30 12.05
C ASP A 85 -1.28 -12.57 12.22
N LEU A 86 -1.59 -13.24 11.13
CA LEU A 86 -2.41 -14.42 11.09
C LEU A 86 -1.60 -15.67 10.71
N GLN A 87 -1.91 -16.78 11.40
CA GLN A 87 -1.61 -18.11 10.93
C GLN A 87 -2.91 -18.73 10.44
N THR A 88 -2.98 -19.05 9.14
CA THR A 88 -4.18 -19.64 8.53
C THR A 88 -3.80 -20.78 7.60
N ARG A 89 -4.70 -21.77 7.46
CA ARG A 89 -4.54 -22.88 6.51
C ARG A 89 -4.65 -22.42 5.07
N ASP A 90 -5.58 -21.50 4.79
CA ASP A 90 -5.74 -20.87 3.48
C ASP A 90 -5.96 -19.36 3.64
N PRO A 91 -4.99 -18.53 3.22
CA PRO A 91 -5.11 -17.07 3.28
C PRO A 91 -6.00 -16.49 2.17
N THR A 92 -6.35 -17.26 1.13
CA THR A 92 -7.01 -16.75 -0.08
C THR A 92 -8.40 -16.16 0.19
N PRO A 93 -9.30 -16.82 0.95
CA PRO A 93 -10.60 -16.25 1.26
C PRO A 93 -10.49 -14.93 2.04
N ILE A 94 -9.59 -14.89 3.03
CA ILE A 94 -9.38 -13.68 3.86
C ILE A 94 -8.86 -12.52 3.02
N ILE A 95 -7.92 -12.77 2.09
CA ILE A 95 -7.42 -11.76 1.18
C ILE A 95 -8.55 -11.24 0.30
N ASN A 96 -9.38 -12.13 -0.26
CA ASN A 96 -10.49 -11.73 -1.13
C ASN A 96 -11.54 -10.88 -0.36
N GLU A 97 -11.86 -11.24 0.87
CA GLU A 97 -12.75 -10.45 1.72
C GLU A 97 -12.15 -9.09 2.11
N SER A 98 -10.82 -9.02 2.27
CA SER A 98 -10.11 -7.79 2.61
C SER A 98 -10.35 -6.66 1.60
N PHE A 99 -10.59 -6.96 0.32
CA PHE A 99 -10.92 -5.96 -0.70
C PHE A 99 -12.23 -5.22 -0.43
N TYR A 100 -13.12 -5.78 0.36
CA TYR A 100 -14.44 -5.22 0.65
C TYR A 100 -14.53 -4.62 2.05
N CYS A 101 -13.54 -4.79 2.91
CA CYS A 101 -13.53 -4.17 4.22
C CYS A 101 -12.91 -2.77 4.13
N PRO A 102 -13.67 -1.68 4.42
CA PRO A 102 -13.17 -0.31 4.29
C PRO A 102 -12.10 0.05 5.33
N PHE A 103 -11.95 -0.76 6.38
CA PHE A 103 -10.95 -0.57 7.43
C PHE A 103 -9.65 -1.32 7.15
N ILE A 104 -9.65 -2.26 6.21
CA ILE A 104 -8.44 -2.96 5.79
C ILE A 104 -7.74 -2.13 4.71
N ILE A 105 -6.57 -1.59 5.08
CA ILE A 105 -5.73 -0.81 4.19
C ILE A 105 -5.00 -1.70 3.19
N ASN A 106 -4.48 -2.84 3.66
CA ASN A 106 -3.80 -3.81 2.81
C ASN A 106 -3.70 -5.18 3.49
N ALA A 107 -3.44 -6.21 2.68
CA ALA A 107 -3.19 -7.57 3.11
C ALA A 107 -1.94 -8.14 2.42
N PHE A 108 -1.05 -8.78 3.17
CA PHE A 108 0.21 -9.31 2.68
C PHE A 108 0.33 -10.80 2.98
N LYS A 109 0.38 -11.64 1.95
CA LYS A 109 0.77 -13.04 2.11
C LYS A 109 2.27 -13.12 2.37
N ARG A 110 2.67 -13.87 3.40
CA ARG A 110 4.07 -14.08 3.77
C ARG A 110 4.45 -15.56 3.72
N SER A 111 5.74 -15.83 3.62
CA SER A 111 6.31 -17.14 3.94
C SER A 111 6.41 -17.30 5.46
N GLY A 112 6.33 -18.54 5.96
CA GLY A 112 6.49 -18.87 7.37
C GLY A 112 5.16 -19.13 8.10
N LYS A 113 5.25 -19.35 9.42
CA LYS A 113 4.13 -19.78 10.24
C LYS A 113 3.00 -18.76 10.28
N LYS A 114 3.32 -17.48 10.52
CA LYS A 114 2.41 -16.36 10.35
C LYS A 114 2.40 -15.98 8.87
N ASN A 115 1.48 -16.57 8.12
CA ASN A 115 1.50 -16.53 6.66
C ASN A 115 0.64 -15.42 6.03
N LEU A 116 -0.06 -14.62 6.84
CA LEU A 116 -0.84 -13.48 6.39
C LEU A 116 -0.70 -12.31 7.37
N VAL A 117 -0.50 -11.10 6.84
CA VAL A 117 -0.54 -9.85 7.60
C VAL A 117 -1.62 -8.96 7.05
N ILE A 118 -2.46 -8.45 7.92
CA ILE A 118 -3.48 -7.45 7.59
C ILE A 118 -3.08 -6.12 8.22
N LEU A 119 -3.17 -5.06 7.44
CA LEU A 119 -3.00 -3.69 7.91
C LEU A 119 -4.39 -3.05 8.05
N LEU A 120 -4.78 -2.76 9.30
CA LEU A 120 -6.05 -2.13 9.65
C LEU A 120 -5.85 -0.67 10.01
N ALA A 121 -6.83 0.18 9.67
CA ALA A 121 -6.91 1.55 10.14
C ALA A 121 -8.32 1.86 10.65
N ALA A 122 -8.40 2.50 11.81
CA ALA A 122 -9.65 3.01 12.38
C ALA A 122 -9.38 4.17 13.33
N THR A 123 -10.45 4.87 13.73
CA THR A 123 -10.38 5.98 14.69
C THR A 123 -10.49 5.52 16.15
N LYS A 124 -11.01 4.32 16.38
CA LYS A 124 -11.21 3.73 17.73
C LYS A 124 -10.72 2.29 17.80
N MET A 125 -10.19 1.93 18.96
CA MET A 125 -9.70 0.57 19.24
C MET A 125 -10.83 -0.44 19.24
N GLU A 126 -11.98 -0.10 19.81
CA GLU A 126 -13.16 -0.97 19.88
C GLU A 126 -13.62 -1.40 18.48
N LYS A 127 -13.48 -0.51 17.51
CA LYS A 127 -13.79 -0.81 16.10
C LYS A 127 -12.82 -1.85 15.52
N MET A 128 -11.54 -1.73 15.84
CA MET A 128 -10.52 -2.69 15.40
C MET A 128 -10.77 -4.07 16.01
N GLU A 129 -11.05 -4.15 17.30
CA GLU A 129 -11.37 -5.41 17.96
C GLU A 129 -12.59 -6.10 17.36
N MET A 130 -13.67 -5.35 17.06
CA MET A 130 -14.84 -5.88 16.36
C MET A 130 -14.48 -6.49 14.99
N ILE A 131 -13.63 -5.84 14.23
CA ILE A 131 -13.19 -6.33 12.92
C ILE A 131 -12.38 -7.61 13.09
N ILE A 132 -11.46 -7.62 14.05
CA ILE A 132 -10.59 -8.76 14.35
C ILE A 132 -11.41 -9.98 14.78
N ASP A 133 -12.35 -9.78 15.69
CA ASP A 133 -13.21 -10.86 16.17
C ASP A 133 -14.04 -11.45 15.03
N ARG A 134 -14.67 -10.61 14.24
CA ARG A 134 -15.58 -11.06 13.18
C ARG A 134 -14.87 -11.72 12.01
N HIS A 135 -13.79 -11.13 11.53
CA HIS A 135 -13.14 -11.59 10.30
C HIS A 135 -12.03 -12.61 10.53
N PHE A 136 -11.42 -12.59 11.73
CA PHE A 136 -10.24 -13.40 11.96
C PHE A 136 -10.42 -14.41 13.11
N ARG A 137 -10.80 -13.99 14.33
CA ARG A 137 -10.90 -14.92 15.47
C ARG A 137 -12.05 -15.92 15.31
N SER A 138 -13.18 -15.50 14.73
CA SER A 138 -14.31 -16.41 14.45
C SER A 138 -14.15 -17.25 13.19
N ASN A 139 -13.08 -17.04 12.42
CA ASN A 139 -12.86 -17.79 11.19
C ASN A 139 -12.19 -19.16 11.49
N PRO A 140 -12.85 -20.29 11.20
CA PRO A 140 -12.31 -21.62 11.53
C PRO A 140 -11.03 -21.99 10.75
N ALA A 141 -10.72 -21.27 9.66
CA ALA A 141 -9.46 -21.45 8.92
C ALA A 141 -8.28 -20.74 9.59
N VAL A 142 -8.51 -19.85 10.56
CA VAL A 142 -7.49 -19.09 11.28
C VAL A 142 -7.09 -19.86 12.54
N GLU A 143 -5.81 -20.22 12.64
CA GLU A 143 -5.24 -20.97 13.77
C GLU A 143 -4.75 -20.07 14.89
N SER A 144 -4.26 -18.87 14.55
CA SER A 144 -3.84 -17.87 15.53
C SER A 144 -3.87 -16.45 14.97
N VAL A 145 -4.16 -15.51 15.86
CA VAL A 145 -4.24 -14.07 15.61
C VAL A 145 -3.33 -13.35 16.61
N GLU A 146 -2.40 -12.55 16.12
CA GLU A 146 -1.59 -11.64 16.94
C GLU A 146 -1.79 -10.22 16.41
N THR A 147 -1.86 -9.26 17.32
CA THR A 147 -2.11 -7.86 16.99
C THR A 147 -1.00 -6.96 17.53
N SER A 148 -0.61 -5.96 16.75
CA SER A 148 0.42 -5.00 17.11
C SER A 148 0.07 -3.61 16.64
N PHE A 149 0.01 -2.63 17.54
CA PHE A 149 -0.18 -1.23 17.17
C PHE A 149 1.09 -0.65 16.56
N VAL A 150 0.92 0.09 15.47
CA VAL A 150 2.01 0.87 14.87
C VAL A 150 2.16 2.17 15.66
N VAL A 151 3.12 2.21 16.56
CA VAL A 151 3.36 3.37 17.43
C VAL A 151 4.18 4.49 16.76
N ASN A 152 4.96 4.15 15.72
CA ASN A 152 5.74 5.13 14.96
C ASN A 152 5.94 4.70 13.52
N ILE A 153 5.95 5.68 12.61
CA ILE A 153 6.15 5.49 11.16
C ILE A 153 7.34 6.36 10.76
N ALA A 154 8.45 5.73 10.36
CA ALA A 154 9.71 6.43 10.09
C ALA A 154 9.65 7.30 8.81
N LYS A 155 9.03 6.79 7.73
CA LYS A 155 8.87 7.48 6.45
C LYS A 155 7.39 7.78 6.19
N ASP A 156 7.11 8.65 5.24
CA ASP A 156 5.74 8.89 4.81
C ASP A 156 5.10 7.58 4.32
N LEU A 157 3.89 7.31 4.80
CA LEU A 157 3.10 6.13 4.50
C LEU A 157 1.73 6.60 4.04
N ILE A 158 1.47 6.52 2.74
CA ILE A 158 0.30 7.10 2.11
C ILE A 158 -0.57 5.97 1.55
N PHE A 159 -1.81 5.87 2.04
CA PHE A 159 -2.81 4.95 1.54
C PHE A 159 -4.16 5.64 1.36
N PRO A 160 -4.99 5.19 0.41
CA PRO A 160 -6.38 5.61 0.33
C PRO A 160 -7.14 5.09 1.56
N VAL A 161 -8.08 5.88 2.04
CA VAL A 161 -9.00 5.51 3.11
C VAL A 161 -10.42 5.83 2.68
N GLU A 162 -11.35 5.03 3.12
CA GLU A 162 -12.79 5.27 2.91
C GLU A 162 -13.31 6.18 4.03
N TRP A 163 -13.23 7.50 3.80
CA TRP A 163 -13.56 8.52 4.81
C TRP A 163 -14.94 8.36 5.43
N GLU A 164 -15.93 7.99 4.63
CA GLU A 164 -17.31 7.79 5.12
C GLU A 164 -17.37 6.70 6.20
N PHE A 165 -16.58 5.62 6.04
CA PHE A 165 -16.56 4.53 7.01
C PHE A 165 -15.72 4.85 8.25
N LEU A 166 -14.68 5.67 8.11
CA LEU A 166 -13.90 6.13 9.27
C LEU A 166 -14.74 6.99 10.22
N GLN A 167 -15.72 7.74 9.68
CA GLN A 167 -16.64 8.58 10.46
C GLN A 167 -17.76 7.78 11.15
N LEU A 168 -18.11 6.61 10.63
CA LEU A 168 -19.20 5.78 11.14
C LEU A 168 -18.74 5.02 12.40
N GLU A 169 -18.78 5.69 13.54
CA GLU A 169 -18.38 5.13 14.83
C GLU A 169 -19.32 4.01 15.33
N GLU A 170 -20.60 4.03 14.91
CA GLU A 170 -21.67 3.17 15.42
C GLU A 170 -22.04 2.00 14.51
N ILE A 171 -21.55 1.92 13.28
CA ILE A 171 -21.89 0.78 12.41
C ILE A 171 -21.14 -0.47 12.89
N PRO A 172 -21.86 -1.51 13.29
CA PRO A 172 -21.27 -2.79 13.62
C PRO A 172 -20.55 -3.36 12.38
N CYS A 173 -19.35 -3.87 12.56
CA CYS A 173 -18.69 -4.63 11.51
C CYS A 173 -19.58 -5.82 11.14
N GLY A 174 -19.93 -5.96 9.86
CA GLY A 174 -20.81 -7.03 9.42
C GLY A 174 -21.18 -6.95 7.94
N ASP A 175 -22.12 -7.77 7.54
CA ASP A 175 -22.53 -7.91 6.15
C ASP A 175 -22.97 -6.59 5.51
N VAL A 176 -23.58 -5.69 6.27
CA VAL A 176 -24.05 -4.37 5.78
C VAL A 176 -22.87 -3.53 5.31
N CYS A 177 -21.80 -3.42 6.11
CA CYS A 177 -20.61 -2.65 5.77
C CYS A 177 -19.94 -3.17 4.49
N CYS A 178 -19.72 -4.49 4.42
CA CYS A 178 -19.09 -5.12 3.26
C CYS A 178 -19.98 -5.09 2.01
N GLN A 179 -21.30 -5.23 2.15
CA GLN A 179 -22.24 -5.16 1.03
C GLN A 179 -22.33 -3.76 0.42
N GLU A 180 -22.31 -2.71 1.21
CA GLU A 180 -22.30 -1.35 0.68
C GLU A 180 -21.03 -1.04 -0.12
N VAL A 181 -19.86 -1.48 0.36
CA VAL A 181 -18.60 -1.33 -0.39
C VAL A 181 -18.62 -2.15 -1.68
N LYS A 182 -19.18 -3.38 -1.66
CA LYS A 182 -19.34 -4.19 -2.87
C LYS A 182 -20.17 -3.49 -3.93
N LYS A 183 -21.30 -2.86 -3.55
CA LYS A 183 -22.17 -2.11 -4.47
C LYS A 183 -21.48 -0.91 -5.12
N ARG A 184 -20.50 -0.29 -4.44
CA ARG A 184 -19.78 0.89 -4.97
C ARG A 184 -18.60 0.53 -5.88
N LYS A 185 -18.06 -0.69 -5.78
CA LYS A 185 -16.90 -1.16 -6.56
C LYS A 185 -17.28 -1.94 -7.82
N VAL A 186 -18.57 -2.11 -8.10
CA VAL A 186 -19.13 -2.64 -9.35
C VAL A 186 -19.58 -1.49 -10.23
#